data_6f870320bb0cf5eba98409648213d829
#
_entry.id   6f870320bb0cf5eba98409648213d829
#
_cell.length_a   1.000
_cell.length_b   1.000
_cell.length_c   1.000
_cell.angle_alpha   90.00
_cell.angle_beta   90.00
_cell.angle_gamma   90.00
#
_symmetry.space_group_name_H-M   'P 1'
#
loop_
_entity.id
_entity.type
_entity.pdbx_description
1 polymer ?
#
loop_
_entity_poly.entity_id
_entity_poly.type
_entity_poly.pdbx_seq_one_letter_code
_entity_poly.pdbx_strand_id
1 'polypeptide(L)'
;DAVYVCAAGGIIAYPTEFCFGLGCDPLNETAVRRILTLKHRSWTKGLIVIADDVRRLGRLIDCSDSSSLTAPLASWPGPHTWLLPALTATPRWLCGQYDTLAVRLTDHPLAMGLCRQSRSAIVSTSANRKNQPPLRTARQVRFEFSDDIDWIIDGPVGRANSPSEIRDARTGQLVRGGN
;
A
#
# COMPACT_ATOMS: atom_id res chain seq x y z
N ASP A 1 6.54 3.03 18.67
CA ASP A 1 6.33 3.94 17.55
C ASP A 1 6.29 3.14 16.24
N ALA A 2 5.24 3.34 15.43
CA ALA A 2 5.01 2.60 14.19
C ALA A 2 6.16 2.74 13.18
N VAL A 3 6.80 3.90 13.11
CA VAL A 3 7.94 4.15 12.21
C VAL A 3 9.13 3.27 12.60
N TYR A 4 9.42 3.20 13.89
CA TYR A 4 10.50 2.35 14.40
C TYR A 4 10.20 0.86 14.14
N VAL A 5 8.98 0.42 14.42
CA VAL A 5 8.54 -0.97 14.16
C VAL A 5 8.69 -1.33 12.69
N CYS A 6 8.24 -0.44 11.78
CA CYS A 6 8.35 -0.64 10.34
C CYS A 6 9.83 -0.73 9.90
N ALA A 7 10.68 0.17 10.37
CA ALA A 7 12.12 0.18 10.08
C ALA A 7 12.85 -1.07 10.63
N ALA A 8 12.38 -1.62 11.75
CA ALA A 8 12.88 -2.86 12.33
C ALA A 8 12.36 -4.14 11.63
N GLY A 9 11.57 -3.99 10.55
CA GLY A 9 11.01 -5.13 9.81
C GLY A 9 9.72 -5.70 10.39
N GLY A 10 9.03 -4.93 11.23
CA GLY A 10 7.73 -5.28 11.76
C GLY A 10 6.59 -4.99 10.79
N ILE A 11 5.43 -5.61 11.08
CA ILE A 11 4.17 -5.37 10.40
C ILE A 11 3.36 -4.38 11.23
N ILE A 12 2.81 -3.37 10.55
CA ILE A 12 1.93 -2.39 11.18
C ILE A 12 0.54 -2.46 10.56
N ALA A 13 -0.47 -2.09 11.35
CA ALA A 13 -1.80 -1.79 10.85
C ALA A 13 -2.10 -0.31 11.06
N TYR A 14 -2.77 0.31 10.09
CA TYR A 14 -3.08 1.74 10.11
C TYR A 14 -4.34 2.06 9.31
N PRO A 15 -5.08 3.12 9.68
CA PRO A 15 -6.27 3.51 8.93
C PRO A 15 -5.89 4.15 7.58
N THR A 16 -6.69 3.86 6.57
CA THR A 16 -6.60 4.46 5.23
C THR A 16 -7.94 5.09 4.85
N GLU A 17 -8.09 5.53 3.62
CA GLU A 17 -9.29 6.20 3.12
C GLU A 17 -10.56 5.33 3.25
N PHE A 18 -10.42 4.01 3.11
CA PHE A 18 -11.56 3.07 3.10
C PHE A 18 -11.60 2.14 4.32
N CYS A 19 -10.49 1.51 4.67
CA CYS A 19 -10.39 0.49 5.70
C CYS A 19 -9.01 0.55 6.38
N PHE A 20 -8.77 -0.29 7.36
CA PHE A 20 -7.41 -0.48 7.86
C PHE A 20 -6.56 -1.18 6.81
N GLY A 21 -5.31 -0.73 6.69
CA GLY A 21 -4.27 -1.37 5.90
C GLY A 21 -3.29 -2.15 6.78
N LEU A 22 -2.72 -3.21 6.22
CA LEU A 22 -1.50 -3.85 6.73
C LEU A 22 -0.33 -3.33 5.91
N GLY A 23 0.75 -2.96 6.58
CA GLY A 23 1.94 -2.45 5.92
C GLY A 23 3.24 -2.80 6.60
N CYS A 24 4.31 -2.64 5.85
CA CYS A 24 5.69 -2.81 6.28
C CYS A 24 6.62 -2.06 5.32
N ASP A 25 7.91 -2.06 5.60
CA ASP A 25 8.93 -1.59 4.65
C ASP A 25 8.86 -2.45 3.36
N PRO A 26 8.64 -1.85 2.18
CA PRO A 26 8.56 -2.57 0.91
C PRO A 26 9.89 -3.26 0.52
N LEU A 27 11.02 -2.80 1.03
CA LEU A 27 12.33 -3.38 0.76
C LEU A 27 12.70 -4.51 1.72
N ASN A 28 11.91 -4.73 2.78
CA ASN A 28 12.12 -5.84 3.71
C ASN A 28 11.33 -7.08 3.26
N GLU A 29 12.02 -8.00 2.58
CA GLU A 29 11.41 -9.23 2.06
C GLU A 29 10.70 -10.06 3.15
N THR A 30 11.32 -10.21 4.31
CA THR A 30 10.77 -10.99 5.41
C THR A 30 9.44 -10.42 5.88
N ALA A 31 9.36 -9.09 6.07
CA ALA A 31 8.13 -8.42 6.48
C ALA A 31 7.03 -8.54 5.42
N VAL A 32 7.39 -8.36 4.13
CA VAL A 32 6.43 -8.52 3.02
C VAL A 32 5.91 -9.96 2.95
N ARG A 33 6.76 -10.96 3.08
CA ARG A 33 6.36 -12.38 3.11
C ARG A 33 5.45 -12.71 4.29
N ARG A 34 5.70 -12.13 5.48
CA ARG A 34 4.80 -12.26 6.64
C ARG A 34 3.40 -11.74 6.29
N ILE A 35 3.26 -10.55 5.67
CA ILE A 35 1.96 -10.01 5.24
C ILE A 35 1.29 -10.95 4.23
N LEU A 36 2.01 -11.47 3.24
CA LEU A 36 1.46 -12.39 2.25
C LEU A 36 0.93 -13.68 2.91
N THR A 37 1.66 -14.23 3.87
CA THR A 37 1.27 -15.41 4.65
C THR A 37 0.01 -15.14 5.48
N LEU A 38 -0.03 -14.03 6.24
CA LEU A 38 -1.19 -13.64 7.03
C LEU A 38 -2.47 -13.53 6.20
N LYS A 39 -2.34 -13.09 4.97
CA LYS A 39 -3.46 -12.90 4.05
C LYS A 39 -3.77 -14.13 3.19
N HIS A 40 -2.98 -15.20 3.29
CA HIS A 40 -3.02 -16.32 2.33
C HIS A 40 -3.04 -15.82 0.88
N ARG A 41 -2.17 -14.82 0.59
CA ARG A 41 -2.10 -14.15 -0.71
C ARG A 41 -0.88 -14.61 -1.48
N SER A 42 -1.11 -15.05 -2.74
CA SER A 42 0.02 -15.32 -3.65
C SER A 42 0.82 -14.05 -3.92
N TRP A 43 2.14 -14.14 -3.85
CA TRP A 43 3.06 -13.06 -4.21
C TRP A 43 2.93 -12.64 -5.69
N THR A 44 2.49 -13.56 -6.56
CA THR A 44 2.33 -13.30 -8.01
C THR A 44 1.36 -12.19 -8.34
N LYS A 45 0.44 -11.86 -7.41
CA LYS A 45 -0.56 -10.80 -7.59
C LYS A 45 -0.02 -9.38 -7.36
N GLY A 46 1.23 -9.25 -6.88
CA GLY A 46 1.78 -7.98 -6.47
C GLY A 46 1.07 -7.34 -5.27
N LEU A 47 1.62 -6.24 -4.80
CA LEU A 47 1.12 -5.46 -3.68
C LEU A 47 1.03 -3.98 -4.04
N ILE A 48 0.14 -3.25 -3.39
CA ILE A 48 0.08 -1.80 -3.50
C ILE A 48 1.13 -1.21 -2.54
N VAL A 49 1.81 -0.16 -2.99
CA VAL A 49 2.69 0.66 -2.18
C VAL A 49 2.12 2.07 -2.10
N ILE A 50 2.06 2.64 -0.92
CA ILE A 50 1.61 4.02 -0.71
C ILE A 50 2.75 4.94 -0.32
N ALA A 51 2.59 6.22 -0.60
CA ALA A 51 3.51 7.27 -0.18
C ALA A 51 2.76 8.58 0.10
N ASP A 52 3.44 9.54 0.74
CA ASP A 52 2.96 10.91 0.91
C ASP A 52 3.43 11.83 -0.24
N ASP A 53 4.46 11.41 -0.97
CA ASP A 53 5.09 12.18 -2.05
C ASP A 53 5.67 11.21 -3.10
N VAL A 54 5.57 11.56 -4.37
CA VAL A 54 6.07 10.76 -5.49
C VAL A 54 7.58 10.47 -5.39
N ARG A 55 8.34 11.39 -4.80
CA ARG A 55 9.78 11.21 -4.58
C ARG A 55 10.14 10.00 -3.73
N ARG A 56 9.21 9.56 -2.85
CA ARG A 56 9.39 8.33 -2.06
C ARG A 56 9.35 7.07 -2.91
N LEU A 57 8.72 7.15 -4.08
CA LEU A 57 8.57 6.03 -5.02
C LEU A 57 9.77 5.87 -5.96
N GLY A 58 10.67 6.85 -6.03
CA GLY A 58 11.77 6.91 -7.02
C GLY A 58 12.78 5.76 -6.97
N ARG A 59 12.75 4.92 -5.93
CA ARG A 59 13.53 3.68 -5.87
C ARG A 59 12.77 2.44 -6.37
N LEU A 60 11.49 2.61 -6.71
CA LEU A 60 10.59 1.51 -7.02
C LEU A 60 9.96 1.63 -8.40
N ILE A 61 9.75 2.86 -8.90
CA ILE A 61 9.12 3.12 -10.19
C ILE A 61 10.08 3.83 -11.15
N ASP A 62 9.94 3.52 -12.43
CA ASP A 62 10.65 4.23 -13.48
C ASP A 62 9.90 5.51 -13.84
N CYS A 63 10.52 6.65 -13.56
CA CYS A 63 10.00 7.98 -13.86
C CYS A 63 10.67 8.61 -15.08
N SER A 64 11.44 7.87 -15.88
CA SER A 64 12.14 8.38 -17.06
C SER A 64 11.18 8.87 -18.14
N ASP A 65 10.04 8.21 -18.29
CA ASP A 65 8.92 8.68 -19.12
C ASP A 65 7.92 9.49 -18.27
N SER A 66 8.06 10.82 -18.36
CA SER A 66 7.16 11.73 -17.63
C SER A 66 5.70 11.64 -18.08
N SER A 67 5.42 11.11 -19.29
CA SER A 67 4.04 10.95 -19.77
C SER A 67 3.24 9.98 -18.93
N SER A 68 3.89 8.93 -18.41
CA SER A 68 3.27 7.94 -17.54
C SER A 68 2.84 8.51 -16.17
N LEU A 69 3.38 9.66 -15.76
CA LEU A 69 3.04 10.33 -14.50
C LEU A 69 1.95 11.40 -14.65
N THR A 70 1.57 11.78 -15.84
CA THR A 70 0.63 12.91 -16.07
C THR A 70 -0.72 12.62 -15.43
N ALA A 71 -1.35 11.51 -15.74
CA ALA A 71 -2.67 11.14 -15.18
C ALA A 71 -2.59 10.80 -13.67
N PRO A 72 -1.60 10.04 -13.20
CA PRO A 72 -1.38 9.87 -11.75
C PRO A 72 -1.31 11.17 -10.99
N LEU A 73 -0.43 12.09 -11.38
CA LEU A 73 -0.23 13.38 -10.69
C LEU A 73 -1.46 14.28 -10.70
N ALA A 74 -2.30 14.20 -11.73
CA ALA A 74 -3.56 14.92 -11.80
C ALA A 74 -4.64 14.36 -10.86
N SER A 75 -4.53 13.09 -10.45
CA SER A 75 -5.50 12.40 -9.58
C SER A 75 -5.05 12.24 -8.11
N TRP A 76 -3.78 12.44 -7.83
CA TRP A 76 -3.18 12.32 -6.51
C TRP A 76 -3.07 13.68 -5.78
N PRO A 77 -3.09 13.65 -4.42
CA PRO A 77 -3.36 12.49 -3.55
C PRO A 77 -4.83 12.09 -3.54
N GLY A 78 -5.10 10.79 -3.22
CA GLY A 78 -6.48 10.31 -3.14
C GLY A 78 -6.65 8.81 -3.39
N PRO A 79 -7.91 8.35 -3.58
CA PRO A 79 -8.24 6.93 -3.67
C PRO A 79 -7.96 6.33 -5.07
N HIS A 80 -6.93 6.80 -5.75
CA HIS A 80 -6.54 6.36 -7.09
C HIS A 80 -5.19 5.63 -7.05
N THR A 81 -5.20 4.35 -7.39
CA THR A 81 -4.00 3.51 -7.51
C THR A 81 -3.63 3.38 -8.99
N TRP A 82 -2.37 3.58 -9.31
CA TRP A 82 -1.87 3.48 -10.66
C TRP A 82 -0.81 2.38 -10.79
N LEU A 83 -0.89 1.60 -11.85
CA LEU A 83 0.17 0.70 -12.28
C LEU A 83 1.20 1.51 -13.06
N LEU A 84 2.36 1.74 -12.45
CA LEU A 84 3.48 2.43 -13.09
C LEU A 84 4.61 1.45 -13.43
N PRO A 85 5.38 1.70 -14.49
CA PRO A 85 6.56 0.90 -14.79
C PRO A 85 7.46 0.77 -13.56
N ALA A 86 7.83 -0.44 -13.20
CA ALA A 86 8.75 -0.70 -12.11
C ALA A 86 10.20 -0.60 -12.59
N LEU A 87 11.10 -0.11 -11.73
CA LEU A 87 12.53 -0.23 -12.00
C LEU A 87 12.95 -1.70 -12.07
N THR A 88 13.94 -2.03 -12.86
CA THR A 88 14.52 -3.38 -12.93
C THR A 88 14.97 -3.89 -11.56
N ALA A 89 15.43 -2.98 -10.68
CA ALA A 89 15.84 -3.30 -9.32
C ALA A 89 14.67 -3.47 -8.33
N THR A 90 13.43 -3.18 -8.74
CA THR A 90 12.26 -3.30 -7.85
C THR A 90 12.00 -4.77 -7.51
N PRO A 91 11.88 -5.08 -6.22
CA PRO A 91 11.70 -6.47 -5.79
C PRO A 91 10.46 -7.15 -6.38
N ARG A 92 10.64 -8.39 -6.85
CA ARG A 92 9.55 -9.18 -7.43
C ARG A 92 8.43 -9.49 -6.45
N TRP A 93 8.69 -9.53 -5.16
CA TRP A 93 7.63 -9.70 -4.16
C TRP A 93 6.65 -8.52 -4.08
N LEU A 94 7.01 -7.34 -4.64
CA LEU A 94 6.12 -6.18 -4.77
C LEU A 94 5.35 -6.20 -6.09
N CYS A 95 6.04 -6.43 -7.21
CA CYS A 95 5.46 -6.40 -8.55
C CYS A 95 4.70 -7.69 -8.88
N GLY A 96 5.03 -8.80 -8.22
CA GLY A 96 4.51 -10.11 -8.60
C GLY A 96 5.07 -10.58 -9.94
N GLN A 97 4.19 -11.03 -10.80
CA GLN A 97 4.55 -11.48 -12.15
C GLN A 97 4.60 -10.36 -13.19
N TYR A 98 4.33 -9.10 -12.79
CA TYR A 98 4.19 -7.96 -13.69
C TYR A 98 5.48 -7.14 -13.76
N ASP A 99 5.58 -6.30 -14.80
CA ASP A 99 6.62 -5.29 -14.99
C ASP A 99 6.23 -3.92 -14.40
N THR A 100 5.08 -3.85 -13.76
CA THR A 100 4.53 -2.66 -13.13
C THR A 100 4.40 -2.83 -11.63
N LEU A 101 4.45 -1.71 -10.91
CA LEU A 101 4.14 -1.64 -9.49
C LEU A 101 2.85 -0.83 -9.29
N ALA A 102 1.94 -1.32 -8.46
CA ALA A 102 0.75 -0.59 -8.05
C ALA A 102 1.12 0.42 -6.96
N VAL A 103 0.92 1.71 -7.23
CA VAL A 103 1.29 2.79 -6.33
C VAL A 103 0.16 3.79 -6.13
N ARG A 104 0.14 4.45 -4.96
CA ARG A 104 -0.84 5.49 -4.63
C ARG A 104 -0.22 6.53 -3.72
N LEU A 105 -0.51 7.81 -3.97
CA LEU A 105 -0.30 8.85 -2.97
C LEU A 105 -1.58 8.96 -2.13
N THR A 106 -1.45 8.62 -0.85
CA THR A 106 -2.59 8.63 0.09
C THR A 106 -2.91 10.05 0.54
N ASP A 107 -4.19 10.36 0.74
CA ASP A 107 -4.66 11.61 1.38
C ASP A 107 -5.09 11.38 2.83
N HIS A 108 -5.01 10.15 3.34
CA HIS A 108 -5.37 9.86 4.72
C HIS A 108 -4.30 10.40 5.68
N PRO A 109 -4.64 11.28 6.64
CA PRO A 109 -3.65 12.01 7.45
C PRO A 109 -2.66 11.11 8.20
N LEU A 110 -3.15 10.01 8.80
CA LEU A 110 -2.28 9.09 9.56
C LEU A 110 -1.37 8.28 8.63
N ALA A 111 -1.86 7.84 7.47
CA ALA A 111 -1.05 7.13 6.48
C ALA A 111 0.00 8.06 5.85
N MET A 112 -0.37 9.30 5.51
CA MET A 112 0.58 10.35 5.07
C MET A 112 1.64 10.62 6.13
N GLY A 113 1.23 10.80 7.38
CA GLY A 113 2.12 11.05 8.52
C GLY A 113 3.14 9.93 8.69
N LEU A 114 2.70 8.68 8.55
CA LEU A 114 3.56 7.50 8.61
C LEU A 114 4.61 7.52 7.48
N CYS A 115 4.21 7.70 6.22
CA CYS A 115 5.13 7.79 5.08
C CYS A 115 6.12 8.96 5.23
N ARG A 116 5.64 10.11 5.71
CA ARG A 116 6.47 11.30 5.91
C ARG A 116 7.52 11.10 7.00
N GLN A 117 7.13 10.54 8.15
CA GLN A 117 8.03 10.31 9.28
C GLN A 117 9.04 9.21 8.99
N SER A 118 8.62 8.13 8.32
CA SER A 118 9.54 7.06 7.88
C SER A 118 10.44 7.49 6.73
N ARG A 119 10.13 8.60 6.06
CA ARG A 119 10.79 9.05 4.81
C ARG A 119 10.82 7.97 3.73
N SER A 120 9.86 7.08 3.73
CA SER A 120 9.78 5.92 2.85
C SER A 120 8.36 5.69 2.35
N ALA A 121 8.24 4.98 1.25
CA ALA A 121 7.00 4.35 0.86
C ALA A 121 6.70 3.15 1.77
N ILE A 122 5.44 2.75 1.86
CA ILE A 122 4.97 1.68 2.75
C ILE A 122 4.11 0.70 1.93
N VAL A 123 4.30 -0.59 2.11
CA VAL A 123 3.35 -1.59 1.58
C VAL A 123 1.97 -1.32 2.16
N SER A 124 0.94 -1.42 1.35
CA SER A 124 -0.45 -1.22 1.76
C SER A 124 -1.36 -2.27 1.16
N THR A 125 -1.91 -3.12 2.00
CA THR A 125 -2.96 -4.06 1.63
C THR A 125 -4.06 -4.04 2.68
N SER A 126 -5.32 -4.26 2.29
CA SER A 126 -6.43 -4.23 3.24
C SER A 126 -6.23 -5.19 4.41
N ALA A 127 -6.58 -4.75 5.63
CA ALA A 127 -6.55 -5.58 6.82
C ALA A 127 -7.78 -6.50 6.83
N ASN A 128 -7.63 -7.69 6.25
CA ASN A 128 -8.63 -8.76 6.27
C ASN A 128 -7.97 -10.09 5.95
N ARG A 129 -8.50 -11.17 6.47
CA ARG A 129 -8.15 -12.51 5.99
C ARG A 129 -8.81 -12.78 4.64
N LYS A 130 -8.33 -13.81 3.95
CA LYS A 130 -8.84 -14.19 2.62
C LYS A 130 -10.37 -14.37 2.68
N ASN A 131 -11.07 -13.75 1.73
CA ASN A 131 -12.54 -13.81 1.60
C ASN A 131 -13.34 -13.19 2.76
N GLN A 132 -12.69 -12.44 3.65
CA GLN A 132 -13.37 -11.68 4.70
C GLN A 132 -13.47 -10.21 4.32
N PRO A 133 -14.49 -9.48 4.83
CA PRO A 133 -14.59 -8.04 4.61
C PRO A 133 -13.42 -7.29 5.25
N PRO A 134 -12.99 -6.15 4.67
CA PRO A 134 -11.96 -5.31 5.25
C PRO A 134 -12.35 -4.74 6.61
N LEU A 135 -11.42 -4.76 7.56
CA LEU A 135 -11.64 -4.23 8.91
C LEU A 135 -11.56 -2.70 8.91
N ARG A 136 -12.42 -2.06 9.70
CA ARG A 136 -12.57 -0.60 9.71
C ARG A 136 -12.21 0.06 11.03
N THR A 137 -11.88 -0.71 12.07
CA THR A 137 -11.48 -0.20 13.39
C THR A 137 -10.26 -0.92 13.93
N ALA A 138 -9.45 -0.22 14.73
CA ALA A 138 -8.30 -0.80 15.41
C ALA A 138 -8.70 -1.98 16.33
N ARG A 139 -9.90 -1.89 16.96
CA ARG A 139 -10.43 -2.98 17.78
C ARG A 139 -10.64 -4.27 16.97
N GLN A 140 -11.24 -4.16 15.78
CA GLN A 140 -11.42 -5.30 14.88
C GLN A 140 -10.08 -5.89 14.46
N VAL A 141 -9.09 -5.03 14.15
CA VAL A 141 -7.74 -5.47 13.77
C VAL A 141 -7.07 -6.22 14.92
N ARG A 142 -7.13 -5.70 16.16
CA ARG A 142 -6.58 -6.39 17.34
C ARG A 142 -7.23 -7.75 17.54
N PHE A 143 -8.55 -7.83 17.41
CA PHE A 143 -9.28 -9.08 17.57
C PHE A 143 -8.92 -10.13 16.51
N GLU A 144 -8.80 -9.71 15.24
CA GLU A 144 -8.58 -10.62 14.11
C GLU A 144 -7.12 -11.09 13.99
N PHE A 145 -6.17 -10.22 14.29
CA PHE A 145 -4.74 -10.48 14.03
C PHE A 145 -3.90 -10.63 15.29
N SER A 146 -4.43 -10.20 16.46
CA SER A 146 -3.77 -10.38 17.77
C SER A 146 -2.25 -10.14 17.70
N ASP A 147 -1.46 -11.18 17.90
CA ASP A 147 0.01 -11.15 17.98
C ASP A 147 0.69 -11.20 16.59
N ASP A 148 -0.08 -11.31 15.52
CA ASP A 148 0.47 -11.36 14.14
C ASP A 148 0.98 -10.00 13.67
N ILE A 149 0.51 -8.89 14.29
CA ILE A 149 0.85 -7.50 13.95
C ILE A 149 1.64 -6.85 15.07
N ASP A 150 2.77 -6.25 14.73
CA ASP A 150 3.72 -5.71 15.71
C ASP A 150 3.29 -4.32 16.24
N TRP A 151 2.47 -3.56 15.49
CA TRP A 151 1.93 -2.26 15.92
C TRP A 151 0.62 -1.91 15.22
N ILE A 152 -0.31 -1.27 15.95
CA ILE A 152 -1.57 -0.76 15.41
C ILE A 152 -1.66 0.73 15.70
N ILE A 153 -1.74 1.54 14.63
CA ILE A 153 -2.06 2.98 14.73
C ILE A 153 -3.57 3.09 14.88
N ASP A 154 -4.01 3.59 16.03
CA ASP A 154 -5.43 3.81 16.28
C ASP A 154 -5.90 5.13 15.64
N GLY A 155 -7.08 5.13 15.07
CA GLY A 155 -7.69 6.27 14.43
C GLY A 155 -8.85 5.87 13.51
N PRO A 156 -9.64 6.84 13.09
CA PRO A 156 -10.74 6.60 12.17
C PRO A 156 -10.23 6.32 10.75
N VAL A 157 -10.90 5.46 10.02
CA VAL A 157 -10.74 5.37 8.55
C VAL A 157 -11.38 6.57 7.86
N GLY A 158 -10.97 6.86 6.63
CA GLY A 158 -11.53 7.93 5.82
C GLY A 158 -12.97 7.66 5.38
N ARG A 159 -13.45 8.52 4.48
CA ARG A 159 -14.85 8.55 4.03
C ARG A 159 -15.10 7.74 2.74
N ALA A 160 -14.09 7.09 2.18
CA ALA A 160 -14.28 6.27 1.00
C ALA A 160 -15.21 5.08 1.30
N ASN A 161 -16.11 4.80 0.38
CA ASN A 161 -17.09 3.72 0.51
C ASN A 161 -16.59 2.40 -0.09
N SER A 162 -15.47 2.45 -0.83
CA SER A 162 -14.90 1.32 -1.56
C SER A 162 -13.38 1.39 -1.61
N PRO A 163 -12.70 0.27 -1.91
CA PRO A 163 -11.26 0.26 -2.19
C PRO A 163 -10.91 1.21 -3.34
N SER A 164 -9.66 1.65 -3.43
CA SER A 164 -9.17 2.44 -4.57
C SER A 164 -9.37 1.71 -5.89
N GLU A 165 -9.78 2.44 -6.92
CA GLU A 165 -9.67 1.93 -8.28
C GLU A 165 -8.20 1.73 -8.65
N ILE A 166 -7.94 0.80 -9.57
CA ILE A 166 -6.59 0.57 -10.12
C ILE A 166 -6.65 0.81 -11.62
N ARG A 167 -5.79 1.70 -12.13
CA ARG A 167 -5.65 2.00 -13.56
C ARG A 167 -4.21 1.75 -14.02
N ASP A 168 -4.07 1.36 -15.28
CA ASP A 168 -2.77 1.30 -15.94
C ASP A 168 -2.37 2.71 -16.39
N ALA A 169 -1.21 3.21 -16.00
CA ALA A 169 -0.75 4.56 -16.30
C ALA A 169 -0.37 4.73 -17.80
N ARG A 170 0.00 3.65 -18.48
CA ARG A 170 0.37 3.66 -19.90
C ARG A 170 -0.87 3.76 -20.82
N THR A 171 -1.97 3.14 -20.43
CA THR A 171 -3.16 3.00 -21.27
C THR A 171 -4.37 3.77 -20.75
N GLY A 172 -4.36 4.18 -19.47
CA GLY A 172 -5.51 4.75 -18.77
C GLY A 172 -6.60 3.72 -18.43
N GLN A 173 -6.45 2.47 -18.83
CA GLN A 173 -7.46 1.43 -18.62
C GLN A 173 -7.70 1.11 -17.15
N LEU A 174 -8.96 0.93 -16.82
CA LEU A 174 -9.37 0.45 -15.50
C LEU A 174 -9.07 -1.05 -15.37
N VAL A 175 -8.21 -1.40 -14.42
CA VAL A 175 -7.83 -2.79 -14.11
C VAL A 175 -8.71 -3.36 -12.99
N ARG A 176 -9.07 -2.51 -12.02
CA ARG A 176 -10.00 -2.86 -10.93
C ARG A 176 -10.81 -1.63 -10.56
N GLY A 177 -12.15 -1.75 -10.64
CA GLY A 177 -13.07 -0.72 -10.16
C GLY A 177 -13.07 -0.61 -8.63
N GLY A 178 -13.35 0.58 -8.11
CA GLY A 178 -13.87 0.75 -6.76
C GLY A 178 -15.37 0.41 -6.81
N ASN A 179 -15.79 -0.64 -6.15
CA ASN A 179 -17.22 -0.97 -6.02
C ASN A 179 -17.90 -0.06 -5.02
#